data_14ddbfa7f0dec2d3cc8961dddc2a483a
#
_entry.id   14ddbfa7f0dec2d3cc8961dddc2a483a
#
_cell.length_a   1.000
_cell.length_b   1.000
_cell.length_c   1.000
_cell.angle_alpha   90.00
_cell.angle_beta   90.00
_cell.angle_gamma   90.00
#
_symmetry.space_group_name_H-M   'P 1'
#
loop_
_entity.id
_entity.type
_entity.pdbx_description
1 polymer ?
#
loop_
_entity_poly.entity_id
_entity_poly.type
_entity_poly.pdbx_seq_one_letter_code
_entity_poly.pdbx_strand_id
1 'polypeptide(L)'
;YTFRFVTDEDMFYVPWSGNGEELNRLLSCIKQHKVAILDGEIPVEVNGYCTSQSSAAENLAMAKTRSNRVKSEMILRGGLTEACFTTKNHADQGNFVTVRIVIPAGPSEAELEAQRRAAEQAEAERRAEEARLAAERAAEEQRKAEEARRAANETETVSPVLEEARDEEPQDCAMGLALRANLLRWATLTPDLGLEWRI
;
A
#
# COMPACT_ATOMS: atom_id res chain seq x y z
N TYR A 1 20.38 24.51 -5.26
CA TYR A 1 20.34 25.22 -6.55
C TYR A 1 20.60 26.69 -6.33
N THR A 2 21.38 27.33 -7.20
CA THR A 2 21.74 28.73 -7.06
C THR A 2 21.49 29.49 -8.36
N PHE A 3 20.68 30.52 -8.29
CA PHE A 3 20.31 31.35 -9.42
C PHE A 3 20.91 32.76 -9.26
N ARG A 4 21.65 33.20 -10.26
CA ARG A 4 22.37 34.47 -10.24
C ARG A 4 21.53 35.56 -10.90
N PHE A 5 21.67 36.75 -10.39
CA PHE A 5 21.00 37.96 -10.91
C PHE A 5 22.04 39.00 -11.32
N VAL A 6 21.71 39.76 -12.36
CA VAL A 6 22.50 40.91 -12.76
C VAL A 6 22.40 41.96 -11.65
N THR A 7 23.49 42.68 -11.41
CA THR A 7 23.51 43.78 -10.43
C THR A 7 22.44 44.80 -10.78
N ASP A 8 21.73 45.27 -9.77
CA ASP A 8 20.64 46.26 -9.87
C ASP A 8 19.42 45.85 -10.71
N GLU A 9 19.34 44.58 -11.20
CA GLU A 9 18.20 44.09 -11.93
C GLU A 9 17.45 42.99 -11.14
N ASP A 10 16.14 42.99 -11.33
CA ASP A 10 15.26 41.95 -10.72
C ASP A 10 14.87 40.86 -11.72
N MET A 11 15.25 41.00 -12.99
CA MET A 11 14.89 40.10 -14.06
C MET A 11 15.64 38.77 -13.94
N PHE A 12 14.91 37.67 -14.03
CA PHE A 12 15.50 36.34 -14.06
C PHE A 12 15.86 35.93 -15.49
N TYR A 13 17.12 36.03 -15.84
CA TYR A 13 17.62 35.63 -17.17
C TYR A 13 18.03 34.17 -17.17
N VAL A 14 17.19 33.34 -17.75
CA VAL A 14 17.40 31.89 -17.80
C VAL A 14 18.69 31.50 -18.54
N PRO A 15 19.06 32.05 -19.72
CA PRO A 15 20.30 31.71 -20.42
C PRO A 15 21.58 32.22 -19.75
N TRP A 16 21.46 33.13 -18.77
CA TRP A 16 22.60 33.82 -18.18
C TRP A 16 23.21 33.06 -17.01
N SER A 17 24.54 33.02 -16.95
CA SER A 17 25.34 32.55 -15.81
C SER A 17 24.98 31.10 -15.32
N GLY A 18 24.55 30.23 -16.23
CA GLY A 18 24.21 28.85 -15.91
C GLY A 18 22.81 28.64 -15.30
N ASN A 19 22.02 29.72 -15.21
CA ASN A 19 20.67 29.65 -14.62
C ASN A 19 19.78 28.62 -15.33
N GLY A 20 19.92 28.42 -16.65
CA GLY A 20 19.13 27.49 -17.42
C GLY A 20 19.38 26.03 -17.03
N GLU A 21 20.63 25.67 -16.84
CA GLU A 21 21.01 24.33 -16.42
C GLU A 21 20.54 24.04 -14.99
N GLU A 22 20.76 24.98 -14.08
CA GLU A 22 20.30 24.89 -12.70
C GLU A 22 18.78 24.79 -12.62
N LEU A 23 18.04 25.56 -13.43
CA LEU A 23 16.60 25.52 -13.49
C LEU A 23 16.10 24.14 -14.00
N ASN A 24 16.71 23.61 -15.02
CA ASN A 24 16.37 22.27 -15.53
C ASN A 24 16.64 21.18 -14.50
N ARG A 25 17.74 21.27 -13.76
CA ARG A 25 18.06 20.33 -12.65
C ARG A 25 17.02 20.44 -11.52
N LEU A 26 16.67 21.67 -11.14
CA LEU A 26 15.64 21.93 -10.13
C LEU A 26 14.28 21.38 -10.56
N LEU A 27 13.84 21.67 -11.80
CA LEU A 27 12.56 21.17 -12.31
C LEU A 27 12.52 19.64 -12.43
N SER A 28 13.64 19.00 -12.75
CA SER A 28 13.74 17.55 -12.75
C SER A 28 13.57 16.96 -11.35
N CYS A 29 14.21 17.57 -10.34
CA CYS A 29 14.04 17.17 -8.94
C CYS A 29 12.60 17.39 -8.46
N ILE A 30 11.98 18.54 -8.79
CA ILE A 30 10.57 18.81 -8.47
C ILE A 30 9.67 17.74 -9.10
N LYS A 31 9.90 17.38 -10.36
CA LYS A 31 9.10 16.34 -11.04
C LYS A 31 9.17 15.00 -10.34
N GLN A 32 10.36 14.61 -9.85
CA GLN A 32 10.55 13.34 -9.12
C GLN A 32 9.84 13.32 -7.78
N HIS A 33 9.79 14.44 -7.07
CA HIS A 33 9.26 14.53 -5.71
C HIS A 33 7.96 15.35 -5.60
N LYS A 34 7.28 15.58 -6.73
CA LYS A 34 6.15 16.53 -6.83
C LYS A 34 5.04 16.25 -5.82
N VAL A 35 4.64 15.01 -5.66
CA VAL A 35 3.56 14.62 -4.73
C VAL A 35 3.95 14.97 -3.30
N ALA A 36 5.09 14.50 -2.84
CA ALA A 36 5.59 14.76 -1.48
C ALA A 36 5.82 16.25 -1.18
N ILE A 37 6.19 17.05 -2.21
CA ILE A 37 6.30 18.51 -2.07
C ILE A 37 4.91 19.16 -1.91
N LEU A 38 3.93 18.76 -2.72
CA LEU A 38 2.56 19.28 -2.65
C LEU A 38 1.85 18.87 -1.36
N ASP A 39 2.12 17.68 -0.84
CA ASP A 39 1.59 17.17 0.43
C ASP A 39 2.30 17.78 1.66
N GLY A 40 3.37 18.58 1.44
CA GLY A 40 4.12 19.25 2.50
C GLY A 40 5.15 18.37 3.23
N GLU A 41 5.37 17.15 2.77
CA GLU A 41 6.37 16.22 3.34
C GLU A 41 7.81 16.69 3.05
N ILE A 42 8.02 17.29 1.88
CA ILE A 42 9.31 17.81 1.43
C ILE A 42 9.23 19.33 1.31
N PRO A 43 9.78 20.09 2.26
CA PRO A 43 9.79 21.54 2.20
C PRO A 43 10.74 22.07 1.12
N VAL A 44 10.32 23.14 0.43
CA VAL A 44 11.13 23.88 -0.53
C VAL A 44 11.52 25.21 0.07
N GLU A 45 12.79 25.34 0.44
CA GLU A 45 13.33 26.59 0.99
C GLU A 45 13.85 27.49 -0.14
N VAL A 46 13.43 28.75 -0.15
CA VAL A 46 13.87 29.78 -1.11
C VAL A 46 14.47 30.95 -0.36
N ASN A 47 15.76 31.21 -0.57
CA ASN A 47 16.45 32.30 0.07
C ASN A 47 16.96 33.27 -0.99
N GLY A 48 16.47 34.53 -0.91
CA GLY A 48 16.92 35.59 -1.79
C GLY A 48 17.96 36.46 -1.11
N TYR A 49 18.95 36.93 -1.90
CA TYR A 49 20.06 37.77 -1.44
C TYR A 49 20.24 38.96 -2.37
N CYS A 50 20.50 40.14 -1.79
CA CYS A 50 20.84 41.32 -2.54
C CYS A 50 21.76 42.25 -1.73
N THR A 51 22.77 42.81 -2.41
CA THR A 51 23.68 43.82 -1.84
C THR A 51 23.95 44.98 -2.80
N SER A 52 23.17 45.07 -3.89
CA SER A 52 23.44 46.04 -4.95
C SER A 52 22.70 47.35 -4.78
N GLN A 53 21.77 47.47 -3.80
CA GLN A 53 20.97 48.66 -3.58
C GLN A 53 21.59 49.57 -2.50
N SER A 54 21.11 50.79 -2.45
CA SER A 54 21.65 51.83 -1.56
C SER A 54 21.38 51.61 -0.08
N SER A 55 20.30 50.91 0.24
CA SER A 55 19.88 50.68 1.62
C SER A 55 19.53 49.17 1.86
N ALA A 56 19.58 48.79 3.14
CA ALA A 56 19.19 47.43 3.54
C ALA A 56 17.71 47.15 3.22
N ALA A 57 16.83 48.14 3.32
CA ALA A 57 15.42 47.99 2.99
C ALA A 57 15.20 47.75 1.50
N GLU A 58 15.91 48.47 0.64
CA GLU A 58 15.88 48.26 -0.82
C GLU A 58 16.49 46.91 -1.20
N ASN A 59 17.58 46.51 -0.56
CA ASN A 59 18.18 45.18 -0.75
C ASN A 59 17.19 44.06 -0.38
N LEU A 60 16.48 44.15 0.74
CA LEU A 60 15.44 43.19 1.12
C LEU A 60 14.29 43.14 0.12
N ALA A 61 13.83 44.31 -0.36
CA ALA A 61 12.77 44.40 -1.37
C ALA A 61 13.21 43.75 -2.69
N MET A 62 14.43 44.03 -3.13
CA MET A 62 15.01 43.39 -4.34
C MET A 62 15.18 41.88 -4.16
N ALA A 63 15.72 41.41 -3.04
CA ALA A 63 15.86 40.00 -2.71
C ALA A 63 14.51 39.29 -2.76
N LYS A 64 13.46 39.90 -2.19
CA LYS A 64 12.08 39.37 -2.24
C LYS A 64 11.56 39.28 -3.69
N THR A 65 11.76 40.29 -4.50
CA THR A 65 11.33 40.28 -5.91
C THR A 65 12.03 39.18 -6.68
N ARG A 66 13.34 39.02 -6.51
CA ARG A 66 14.13 37.96 -7.13
C ARG A 66 13.69 36.55 -6.69
N SER A 67 13.42 36.36 -5.39
CA SER A 67 12.86 35.10 -4.88
C SER A 67 11.53 34.77 -5.52
N ASN A 68 10.65 35.77 -5.68
CA ASN A 68 9.36 35.56 -6.33
C ASN A 68 9.50 35.21 -7.82
N ARG A 69 10.49 35.76 -8.54
CA ARG A 69 10.78 35.39 -9.93
C ARG A 69 11.14 33.90 -10.05
N VAL A 70 12.03 33.42 -9.18
CA VAL A 70 12.43 32.02 -9.17
C VAL A 70 11.26 31.11 -8.76
N LYS A 71 10.46 31.49 -7.74
CA LYS A 71 9.25 30.78 -7.37
C LYS A 71 8.25 30.68 -8.53
N SER A 72 8.07 31.76 -9.28
CA SER A 72 7.19 31.77 -10.45
C SER A 72 7.56 30.68 -11.48
N GLU A 73 8.85 30.47 -11.73
CA GLU A 73 9.30 29.38 -12.62
C GLU A 73 8.92 28.00 -12.07
N MET A 74 9.07 27.78 -10.77
CA MET A 74 8.68 26.51 -10.11
C MET A 74 7.17 26.32 -10.12
N ILE A 75 6.38 27.37 -9.98
CA ILE A 75 4.91 27.31 -10.06
C ILE A 75 4.47 27.02 -11.51
N LEU A 76 4.93 27.83 -12.47
CA LEU A 76 4.47 27.75 -13.85
C LEU A 76 4.95 26.50 -14.57
N ARG A 77 6.20 26.09 -14.36
CA ARG A 77 6.83 24.95 -15.05
C ARG A 77 6.90 23.68 -14.22
N GLY A 78 7.02 23.83 -12.89
CA GLY A 78 7.04 22.69 -11.95
C GLY A 78 5.64 22.26 -11.51
N GLY A 79 4.66 23.18 -11.59
CA GLY A 79 3.28 22.94 -11.15
C GLY A 79 3.17 22.84 -9.63
N LEU A 80 3.97 23.62 -8.91
CA LEU A 80 3.88 23.79 -7.46
C LEU A 80 2.90 24.91 -7.10
N THR A 81 2.59 25.05 -5.83
CA THR A 81 1.77 26.14 -5.27
C THR A 81 2.60 26.99 -4.32
N GLU A 82 2.14 28.22 -4.03
CA GLU A 82 2.84 29.12 -3.10
C GLU A 82 2.99 28.48 -1.70
N ALA A 83 2.06 27.63 -1.29
CA ALA A 83 2.10 26.94 0.00
C ALA A 83 3.30 25.98 0.17
N CYS A 84 3.92 25.52 -0.93
CA CYS A 84 5.08 24.65 -0.88
C CYS A 84 6.37 25.35 -0.45
N PHE A 85 6.40 26.69 -0.43
CA PHE A 85 7.63 27.46 -0.25
C PHE A 85 7.77 28.06 1.14
N THR A 86 8.95 27.87 1.73
CA THR A 86 9.42 28.67 2.86
C THR A 86 10.44 29.68 2.32
N THR A 87 10.10 30.96 2.36
CA THR A 87 10.92 32.04 1.76
C THR A 87 11.57 32.92 2.83
N LYS A 88 12.88 33.13 2.69
CA LYS A 88 13.64 34.09 3.48
C LYS A 88 14.37 35.03 2.53
N ASN A 89 14.51 36.31 2.92
CA ASN A 89 15.21 37.31 2.13
C ASN A 89 16.24 38.01 2.99
N HIS A 90 17.40 38.30 2.41
CA HIS A 90 18.59 38.83 3.08
C HIS A 90 19.15 40.00 2.32
N ALA A 91 19.59 41.01 3.06
CA ALA A 91 20.21 42.24 2.52
C ALA A 91 21.75 42.12 2.45
N ASP A 92 22.26 40.93 2.38
CA ASP A 92 23.68 40.59 2.44
C ASP A 92 24.04 39.47 1.44
N GLN A 93 25.32 39.13 1.35
CA GLN A 93 25.91 37.97 0.63
C GLN A 93 25.81 37.99 -0.89
N GLY A 94 25.39 39.07 -1.55
CA GLY A 94 25.46 39.20 -3.01
C GLY A 94 24.11 39.22 -3.73
N ASN A 95 24.12 38.88 -5.01
CA ASN A 95 22.96 39.04 -5.93
C ASN A 95 22.55 37.66 -6.49
N PHE A 96 21.91 36.83 -5.68
CA PHE A 96 21.50 35.51 -6.07
C PHE A 96 20.28 35.03 -5.27
N VAL A 97 19.67 33.95 -5.73
CA VAL A 97 18.62 33.21 -5.03
C VAL A 97 19.06 31.77 -4.89
N THR A 98 18.94 31.19 -3.71
CA THR A 98 19.13 29.77 -3.51
C THR A 98 17.82 29.05 -3.30
N VAL A 99 17.70 27.88 -3.91
CA VAL A 99 16.57 26.95 -3.68
C VAL A 99 17.12 25.64 -3.13
N ARG A 100 16.57 25.20 -2.01
CA ARG A 100 16.91 23.96 -1.36
C ARG A 100 15.67 23.11 -1.21
N ILE A 101 15.69 21.89 -1.75
CA ILE A 101 14.68 20.87 -1.53
C ILE A 101 15.25 19.92 -0.49
N VAL A 102 14.61 19.87 0.68
CA VAL A 102 15.06 19.04 1.81
C VAL A 102 14.42 17.66 1.67
N ILE A 103 15.06 16.82 0.87
CA ILE A 103 14.63 15.42 0.70
C ILE A 103 15.00 14.67 1.99
N PRO A 104 14.02 14.10 2.73
CA PRO A 104 14.32 13.24 3.87
C PRO A 104 15.24 12.11 3.40
N ALA A 105 16.24 11.80 4.18
CA ALA A 105 17.01 10.58 3.95
C ALA A 105 15.99 9.42 3.98
N GLY A 106 15.95 8.64 2.93
CA GLY A 106 15.13 7.42 2.91
C GLY A 106 15.50 6.53 4.12
N PRO A 107 14.64 5.58 4.49
CA PRO A 107 14.92 4.69 5.59
C PRO A 107 16.32 4.08 5.42
N SER A 108 17.09 4.10 6.48
CA SER A 108 18.43 3.53 6.49
C SER A 108 18.36 2.03 6.17
N GLU A 109 19.45 1.46 5.67
CA GLU A 109 19.52 0.03 5.38
C GLU A 109 19.14 -0.81 6.62
N ALA A 110 19.51 -0.34 7.81
CA ALA A 110 19.12 -0.95 9.07
C ALA A 110 17.61 -0.88 9.35
N GLU A 111 16.94 0.23 9.02
CA GLU A 111 15.48 0.37 9.17
C GLU A 111 14.73 -0.49 8.16
N LEU A 112 15.20 -0.58 6.91
CA LEU A 112 14.65 -1.47 5.90
C LEU A 112 14.77 -2.94 6.31
N GLU A 113 15.92 -3.31 6.87
CA GLU A 113 16.14 -4.66 7.39
C GLU A 113 15.26 -4.96 8.60
N ALA A 114 15.10 -4.00 9.51
CA ALA A 114 14.18 -4.11 10.64
C ALA A 114 12.73 -4.26 10.21
N GLN A 115 12.28 -3.50 9.20
CA GLN A 115 10.94 -3.63 8.62
C GLN A 115 10.73 -5.00 7.97
N ARG A 116 11.72 -5.50 7.22
CA ARG A 116 11.65 -6.84 6.62
C ARG A 116 11.54 -7.93 7.68
N ARG A 117 12.35 -7.87 8.74
CA ARG A 117 12.28 -8.83 9.87
C ARG A 117 10.94 -8.75 10.60
N ALA A 118 10.42 -7.56 10.83
CA ALA A 118 9.10 -7.38 11.45
C ALA A 118 7.97 -7.94 10.57
N ALA A 119 8.02 -7.74 9.26
CA ALA A 119 7.06 -8.30 8.32
C ALA A 119 7.13 -9.83 8.26
N GLU A 120 8.33 -10.41 8.27
CA GLU A 120 8.55 -11.85 8.28
C GLU A 120 8.05 -12.50 9.58
N GLN A 121 8.27 -11.85 10.73
CA GLN A 121 7.74 -12.28 12.02
C GLN A 121 6.22 -12.24 12.06
N ALA A 122 5.60 -11.15 11.59
CA ALA A 122 4.15 -11.03 11.52
C ALA A 122 3.51 -12.09 10.59
N GLU A 123 4.18 -12.43 9.50
CA GLU A 123 3.72 -13.50 8.61
C GLU A 123 3.86 -14.90 9.27
N ALA A 124 4.96 -15.13 9.98
CA ALA A 124 5.18 -16.37 10.72
C ALA A 124 4.14 -16.55 11.83
N GLU A 125 3.83 -15.48 12.57
CA GLU A 125 2.78 -15.49 13.61
C GLU A 125 1.40 -15.81 13.01
N ARG A 126 1.03 -15.18 11.89
CA ARG A 126 -0.25 -15.48 11.23
C ARG A 126 -0.33 -16.93 10.76
N ARG A 127 0.75 -17.48 10.18
CA ARG A 127 0.80 -18.90 9.78
C ARG A 127 0.69 -19.83 10.98
N ALA A 128 1.33 -19.49 12.10
CA ALA A 128 1.24 -20.27 13.33
C ALA A 128 -0.19 -20.24 13.93
N GLU A 129 -0.84 -19.09 13.89
CA GLU A 129 -2.23 -18.95 14.35
C GLU A 129 -3.21 -19.72 13.45
N GLU A 130 -3.07 -19.63 12.13
CA GLU A 130 -3.86 -20.42 11.18
C GLU A 130 -3.68 -21.93 11.39
N ALA A 131 -2.44 -22.38 11.60
CA ALA A 131 -2.15 -23.78 11.87
C ALA A 131 -2.78 -24.25 13.19
N ARG A 132 -2.77 -23.41 14.23
CA ARG A 132 -3.41 -23.68 15.52
C ARG A 132 -4.93 -23.82 15.36
N LEU A 133 -5.57 -22.87 14.66
CA LEU A 133 -7.01 -22.91 14.39
C LEU A 133 -7.41 -24.12 13.52
N ALA A 134 -6.59 -24.47 12.56
CA ALA A 134 -6.81 -25.66 11.73
C ALA A 134 -6.70 -26.96 12.55
N ALA A 135 -5.71 -27.04 13.46
CA ALA A 135 -5.55 -28.18 14.35
C ALA A 135 -6.72 -28.31 15.35
N GLU A 136 -7.21 -27.17 15.87
CA GLU A 136 -8.37 -27.15 16.78
C GLU A 136 -9.64 -27.62 16.09
N ARG A 137 -9.89 -27.19 14.84
CA ARG A 137 -11.03 -27.66 14.03
C ARG A 137 -10.93 -29.14 13.74
N ALA A 138 -9.75 -29.62 13.37
CA ALA A 138 -9.52 -31.05 13.11
C ALA A 138 -9.72 -31.90 14.37
N ALA A 139 -9.29 -31.44 15.53
CA ALA A 139 -9.51 -32.10 16.80
C ALA A 139 -11.01 -32.13 17.19
N GLU A 140 -11.74 -31.05 16.95
CA GLU A 140 -13.19 -31.01 17.20
C GLU A 140 -13.96 -31.96 16.27
N GLU A 141 -13.55 -32.02 14.99
CA GLU A 141 -14.14 -32.95 14.00
C GLU A 141 -13.89 -34.41 14.37
N GLN A 142 -12.68 -34.72 14.81
CA GLN A 142 -12.34 -36.06 15.32
C GLN A 142 -13.17 -36.44 16.55
N ARG A 143 -13.35 -35.53 17.50
CA ARG A 143 -14.21 -35.77 18.67
C ARG A 143 -15.64 -36.06 18.28
N LYS A 144 -16.22 -35.24 17.38
CA LYS A 144 -17.59 -35.47 16.86
C LYS A 144 -17.70 -36.80 16.12
N ALA A 145 -16.71 -37.18 15.34
CA ALA A 145 -16.68 -38.48 14.64
C ALA A 145 -16.58 -39.66 15.61
N GLU A 146 -15.79 -39.53 16.69
CA GLU A 146 -15.68 -40.58 17.72
C GLU A 146 -16.96 -40.70 18.53
N GLU A 147 -17.60 -39.59 18.89
CA GLU A 147 -18.88 -39.57 19.57
C GLU A 147 -20.00 -40.20 18.73
N ALA A 148 -20.04 -39.88 17.41
CA ALA A 148 -20.97 -40.53 16.48
C ALA A 148 -20.72 -42.04 16.35
N ARG A 149 -19.47 -42.50 16.35
CA ARG A 149 -19.13 -43.93 16.35
C ARG A 149 -19.55 -44.64 17.64
N ARG A 150 -19.40 -44.00 18.80
CA ARG A 150 -19.86 -44.54 20.07
C ARG A 150 -21.39 -44.67 20.11
N ALA A 151 -22.10 -43.63 19.67
CA ALA A 151 -23.57 -43.66 19.57
C ALA A 151 -24.07 -44.75 18.62
N ALA A 152 -23.40 -44.96 17.48
CA ALA A 152 -23.74 -46.02 16.55
C ALA A 152 -23.51 -47.43 17.14
N ASN A 153 -22.44 -47.61 17.92
CA ASN A 153 -22.11 -48.89 18.54
C ASN A 153 -23.04 -49.21 19.73
N GLU A 154 -23.56 -48.19 20.44
CA GLU A 154 -24.56 -48.39 21.51
C GLU A 154 -25.93 -48.80 20.94
N THR A 155 -26.28 -48.35 19.73
CA THR A 155 -27.53 -48.78 19.07
C THR A 155 -27.45 -50.19 18.51
N GLU A 156 -26.25 -50.71 18.21
CA GLU A 156 -26.06 -52.07 17.69
C GLU A 156 -26.08 -53.17 18.79
N THR A 157 -25.89 -52.79 20.05
CA THR A 157 -25.93 -53.72 21.20
C THR A 157 -27.32 -53.95 21.78
N VAL A 158 -28.36 -53.31 21.24
CA VAL A 158 -29.75 -53.52 21.61
C VAL A 158 -30.50 -54.15 20.44
N SER A 159 -30.11 -55.36 20.05
CA SER A 159 -30.98 -56.24 19.27
C SER A 159 -31.68 -57.22 20.22
N PRO A 160 -32.97 -57.16 20.35
CA PRO A 160 -33.71 -58.23 21.01
C PRO A 160 -33.87 -59.38 19.99
N VAL A 161 -33.48 -60.54 20.46
CA VAL A 161 -33.87 -61.84 19.97
C VAL A 161 -35.42 -61.89 19.88
N LEU A 162 -35.89 -62.69 18.86
CA LEU A 162 -37.23 -63.15 18.59
C LEU A 162 -37.83 -62.48 17.33
N GLU A 163 -38.31 -63.22 16.34
CA GLU A 163 -39.04 -64.51 16.35
C GLU A 163 -39.15 -64.97 14.91
N GLU A 164 -38.99 -66.30 14.72
CA GLU A 164 -39.43 -66.97 13.52
C GLU A 164 -40.92 -66.86 13.31
N ALA A 165 -41.36 -66.45 12.13
CA ALA A 165 -42.52 -67.05 11.50
C ALA A 165 -42.78 -66.55 10.06
N ARG A 166 -42.76 -67.54 9.13
CA ARG A 166 -43.67 -67.71 8.01
C ARG A 166 -43.56 -66.87 6.74
N ASP A 167 -43.21 -67.57 5.72
CA ASP A 167 -43.70 -67.48 4.35
C ASP A 167 -44.96 -66.70 4.12
N GLU A 168 -44.81 -65.74 3.21
CA GLU A 168 -45.76 -65.48 2.12
C GLU A 168 -45.14 -64.39 1.21
N GLU A 169 -44.84 -64.77 -0.03
CA GLU A 169 -44.69 -63.75 -1.09
C GLU A 169 -46.03 -63.08 -1.30
N PRO A 170 -45.98 -61.76 -1.59
CA PRO A 170 -46.48 -61.35 -2.90
C PRO A 170 -45.57 -60.38 -3.60
N GLN A 171 -45.48 -60.54 -4.92
CA GLN A 171 -45.12 -59.52 -5.91
C GLN A 171 -45.76 -58.19 -5.57
N ASP A 172 -45.01 -57.12 -5.54
CA ASP A 172 -45.37 -55.95 -6.34
C ASP A 172 -44.29 -54.89 -6.37
N CYS A 173 -44.18 -54.30 -7.51
CA CYS A 173 -43.47 -53.11 -7.96
C CYS A 173 -43.15 -52.08 -6.87
N ALA A 174 -41.90 -52.05 -6.42
CA ALA A 174 -41.38 -50.90 -5.74
C ALA A 174 -40.52 -50.11 -6.69
N MET A 175 -41.01 -48.97 -7.14
CA MET A 175 -40.21 -47.94 -7.77
C MET A 175 -39.11 -47.50 -6.79
N GLY A 176 -37.91 -47.98 -7.02
CA GLY A 176 -36.75 -47.61 -6.21
C GLY A 176 -36.08 -46.39 -6.75
N LEU A 177 -36.15 -45.30 -6.01
CA LEU A 177 -35.32 -44.09 -6.27
C LEU A 177 -33.90 -44.38 -5.70
N ALA A 178 -32.92 -44.54 -6.55
CA ALA A 178 -31.53 -44.69 -6.12
C ALA A 178 -30.77 -43.39 -6.32
N LEU A 179 -30.39 -42.74 -5.22
CA LEU A 179 -29.52 -41.56 -5.23
C LEU A 179 -28.05 -42.02 -5.23
N ARG A 180 -27.36 -41.82 -6.33
CA ARG A 180 -25.91 -42.05 -6.38
C ARG A 180 -25.18 -40.72 -6.27
N ALA A 181 -24.49 -40.52 -5.16
CA ALA A 181 -23.57 -39.41 -4.97
C ALA A 181 -22.11 -39.89 -5.10
N ASN A 182 -21.37 -39.37 -6.03
CA ASN A 182 -19.95 -39.69 -6.20
C ASN A 182 -19.09 -38.74 -5.36
N LEU A 183 -18.77 -39.16 -4.14
CA LEU A 183 -18.01 -38.40 -3.15
C LEU A 183 -16.61 -37.99 -3.64
N LEU A 184 -16.01 -38.70 -4.59
CA LEU A 184 -14.69 -38.37 -5.13
C LEU A 184 -14.70 -37.15 -6.04
N ARG A 185 -15.83 -36.80 -6.66
CA ARG A 185 -15.99 -35.63 -7.52
C ARG A 185 -16.32 -34.35 -6.74
N TRP A 186 -16.78 -34.48 -5.52
CA TRP A 186 -16.99 -33.32 -4.63
C TRP A 186 -15.67 -32.63 -4.21
N ALA A 187 -14.57 -33.37 -4.20
CA ALA A 187 -13.25 -32.84 -3.92
C ALA A 187 -12.69 -31.93 -5.05
N THR A 188 -13.29 -31.99 -6.25
CA THR A 188 -12.85 -31.23 -7.43
C THR A 188 -13.81 -30.13 -7.88
N LEU A 189 -14.71 -29.65 -6.98
CA LEU A 189 -15.62 -28.50 -7.22
C LEU A 189 -16.65 -28.66 -8.37
N THR A 190 -16.92 -29.90 -8.83
CA THR A 190 -18.00 -30.16 -9.79
C THR A 190 -18.98 -31.20 -9.20
N PRO A 191 -20.05 -30.77 -8.49
CA PRO A 191 -21.05 -31.71 -7.98
C PRO A 191 -21.87 -32.26 -9.16
N ASP A 192 -21.90 -33.59 -9.26
CA ASP A 192 -22.70 -34.31 -10.25
C ASP A 192 -23.78 -35.12 -9.48
N LEU A 193 -25.04 -34.64 -9.60
CA LEU A 193 -26.22 -35.34 -9.03
C LEU A 193 -26.98 -36.00 -10.19
N GLY A 194 -26.84 -37.30 -10.30
CA GLY A 194 -27.59 -38.11 -11.26
C GLY A 194 -28.81 -38.79 -10.60
N LEU A 195 -30.01 -38.56 -11.14
CA LEU A 195 -31.22 -39.28 -10.82
C LEU A 195 -31.47 -40.35 -11.89
N GLU A 196 -31.37 -41.63 -11.52
CA GLU A 196 -31.77 -42.73 -12.39
C GLU A 196 -33.14 -43.27 -11.98
N TRP A 197 -34.06 -43.26 -12.91
CA TRP A 197 -35.38 -43.86 -12.78
C TRP A 197 -35.36 -45.23 -13.43
N ARG A 198 -35.55 -46.30 -12.66
CA ARG A 198 -35.80 -47.64 -13.20
C ARG A 198 -37.32 -47.86 -13.30
N ILE A 199 -37.75 -48.12 -14.53
CA ILE A 199 -39.11 -48.58 -14.84
C ILE A 199 -39.15 -50.13 -14.63
#